data_9f7173b16ce562896674a022bb5e1468
#
_entry.id   9f7173b16ce562896674a022bb5e1468
#
_cell.length_a   1.000
_cell.length_b   1.000
_cell.length_c   1.000
_cell.angle_alpha   90.00
_cell.angle_beta   90.00
_cell.angle_gamma   90.00
#
_symmetry.space_group_name_H-M   'P 1'
#
loop_
_entity.id
_entity.type
_entity.pdbx_description
1 polymer ?
#
loop_
_entity_poly.entity_id
_entity_poly.type
_entity_poly.pdbx_seq_one_letter_code
_entity_poly.pdbx_strand_id
1 'polypeptide(L)'
;LLLSYKLNYKNTSKNHKLPMNIHEYQAKEILKEFGAPISNGVAIFSIDEIKEKITKLKSKEFVLKAQIHAGGRGKAGGVKLIKDISNLEQEAKKMMGKVLVTHQTGPEGKQVKRLYIEEASDISKEFYLSCLIDRETSKIAFISSTEGGMDIEKVASETPKKIITNKVDLKDDGPNEKEIEKIISVFQFNDEQKKIATKLIKALYTITVKKDASLIEINPLIITKTNKIICLDAKMNFDDNAIFRRPEILKLRDFDEEDPAEVEASKNDLAYIKLNGSIGCMVNGAGLAMATMDIIKLYGKEPANFLDVGGGATKEKVSAAFKLILSDKNVKGILINIFGGIMRCDV
;
A
#
# COMPACT_ATOMS: atom_id res chain seq x y z
N LEU A 1 12.19 11.05 -4.46
CA LEU A 1 11.38 10.94 -3.25
C LEU A 1 10.58 9.64 -3.21
N LEU A 2 9.82 9.28 -4.24
CA LEU A 2 9.05 8.02 -4.31
C LEU A 2 9.98 6.80 -4.38
N LEU A 3 11.08 6.88 -5.14
CA LEU A 3 12.15 5.87 -5.14
C LEU A 3 12.86 5.83 -3.78
N SER A 4 13.17 6.97 -3.17
CA SER A 4 13.76 7.01 -1.84
C SER A 4 12.77 6.57 -0.75
N TYR A 5 11.48 6.86 -0.90
CA TYR A 5 10.44 6.37 0.01
C TYR A 5 10.33 4.84 -0.05
N LYS A 6 10.26 4.24 -1.26
CA LYS A 6 10.19 2.78 -1.43
C LYS A 6 11.55 2.09 -1.18
N LEU A 7 12.69 2.71 -1.54
CA LEU A 7 14.03 2.20 -1.24
C LEU A 7 14.39 2.38 0.25
N ASN A 8 14.01 3.49 0.87
CA ASN A 8 14.20 3.69 2.30
C ASN A 8 13.30 2.75 3.12
N TYR A 9 12.10 2.37 2.63
CA TYR A 9 11.31 1.32 3.25
C TYR A 9 11.99 -0.04 3.20
N LYS A 10 12.80 -0.33 2.16
CA LYS A 10 13.62 -1.54 2.09
C LYS A 10 14.94 -1.45 2.86
N ASN A 11 15.44 -0.24 3.13
CA ASN A 11 16.80 -0.01 3.64
C ASN A 11 16.88 0.68 5.01
N THR A 12 15.81 1.20 5.58
CA THR A 12 15.89 1.86 6.89
C THR A 12 15.21 1.04 7.97
N SER A 13 16.03 0.37 8.70
CA SER A 13 15.71 -0.32 9.93
C SER A 13 15.71 0.63 11.12
N LYS A 14 14.55 1.02 11.53
CA LYS A 14 14.21 1.31 12.93
C LYS A 14 12.78 0.81 13.10
N ASN A 15 12.57 -0.26 13.86
CA ASN A 15 11.26 -0.79 14.30
C ASN A 15 10.08 -0.57 13.33
N HIS A 16 10.28 -0.80 12.03
CA HIS A 16 9.24 -0.58 11.04
C HIS A 16 8.53 -1.90 10.79
N LYS A 17 7.40 -2.10 11.46
CA LYS A 17 6.34 -2.93 10.91
C LYS A 17 6.08 -2.43 9.47
N LEU A 18 5.84 -3.33 8.52
CA LEU A 18 5.44 -2.95 7.18
C LEU A 18 4.17 -2.08 7.27
N PRO A 19 4.05 -1.00 6.46
CA PRO A 19 2.89 -0.14 6.57
C PRO A 19 1.63 -0.94 6.31
N MET A 20 0.61 -0.73 7.13
CA MET A 20 -0.68 -1.35 6.93
C MET A 20 -1.27 -0.89 5.61
N ASN A 21 -1.47 -1.85 4.70
CA ASN A 21 -2.14 -1.64 3.42
C ASN A 21 -3.63 -1.93 3.56
N ILE A 22 -4.44 -1.26 2.72
CA ILE A 22 -5.85 -1.57 2.55
C ILE A 22 -6.19 -1.80 1.08
N HIS A 23 -7.33 -2.44 0.82
CA HIS A 23 -7.80 -2.66 -0.55
C HIS A 23 -8.28 -1.36 -1.22
N GLU A 24 -8.29 -1.36 -2.55
CA GLU A 24 -8.74 -0.21 -3.35
C GLU A 24 -10.16 0.25 -2.98
N TYR A 25 -11.10 -0.68 -2.81
CA TYR A 25 -12.48 -0.32 -2.44
C TYR A 25 -12.55 0.39 -1.08
N GLN A 26 -11.74 -0.04 -0.09
CA GLN A 26 -11.64 0.60 1.22
C GLN A 26 -11.01 1.99 1.13
N ALA A 27 -9.95 2.13 0.32
CA ALA A 27 -9.33 3.43 0.06
C ALA A 27 -10.32 4.41 -0.59
N LYS A 28 -11.15 3.93 -1.53
CA LYS A 28 -12.21 4.74 -2.16
C LYS A 28 -13.31 5.12 -1.18
N GLU A 29 -13.70 4.25 -0.27
CA GLU A 29 -14.66 4.60 0.79
C GLU A 29 -14.14 5.74 1.67
N ILE A 30 -12.87 5.69 2.08
CA ILE A 30 -12.24 6.78 2.83
C ILE A 30 -12.18 8.04 1.98
N LEU A 31 -11.73 7.98 0.74
CA LEU A 31 -11.70 9.12 -0.17
C LEU A 31 -13.08 9.78 -0.31
N LYS A 32 -14.14 8.97 -0.44
CA LYS A 32 -15.53 9.43 -0.51
C LYS A 32 -15.98 10.13 0.77
N GLU A 33 -15.65 9.59 1.94
CA GLU A 33 -15.95 10.21 3.25
C GLU A 33 -15.41 11.64 3.33
N PHE A 34 -14.24 11.90 2.73
CA PHE A 34 -13.60 13.22 2.70
C PHE A 34 -13.95 14.04 1.44
N GLY A 35 -14.89 13.60 0.64
CA GLY A 35 -15.42 14.35 -0.50
C GLY A 35 -14.57 14.31 -1.77
N ALA A 36 -13.64 13.38 -1.88
CA ALA A 36 -12.89 13.16 -3.12
C ALA A 36 -13.81 12.57 -4.22
N PRO A 37 -13.61 12.97 -5.50
CA PRO A 37 -14.40 12.45 -6.61
C PRO A 37 -14.00 11.02 -6.95
N ILE A 38 -14.90 10.07 -6.75
CA ILE A 38 -14.71 8.65 -7.09
C ILE A 38 -15.86 8.15 -7.96
N SER A 39 -15.65 7.06 -8.72
CA SER A 39 -16.74 6.30 -9.34
C SER A 39 -17.52 5.51 -8.31
N ASN A 40 -18.81 5.25 -8.59
CA ASN A 40 -19.57 4.33 -7.76
C ASN A 40 -19.11 2.89 -7.98
N GLY A 41 -19.05 2.13 -6.91
CA GLY A 41 -18.64 0.73 -6.96
C GLY A 41 -19.10 -0.05 -5.75
N VAL A 42 -19.03 -1.37 -5.85
CA VAL A 42 -19.42 -2.31 -4.80
C VAL A 42 -18.38 -3.41 -4.63
N ALA A 43 -18.01 -3.70 -3.40
CA ALA A 43 -17.14 -4.82 -3.07
C ALA A 43 -17.93 -6.13 -3.05
N ILE A 44 -17.35 -7.19 -3.60
CA ILE A 44 -17.93 -8.53 -3.74
C ILE A 44 -17.03 -9.53 -3.01
N PHE A 45 -17.58 -10.22 -2.04
CA PHE A 45 -16.90 -11.25 -1.25
C PHE A 45 -17.36 -12.66 -1.64
N SER A 46 -18.56 -12.78 -2.23
CA SER A 46 -19.10 -14.02 -2.83
C SER A 46 -19.77 -13.70 -4.16
N ILE A 47 -19.71 -14.63 -5.09
CA ILE A 47 -20.37 -14.48 -6.41
C ILE A 47 -21.87 -14.25 -6.28
N ASP A 48 -22.51 -14.87 -5.30
CA ASP A 48 -23.95 -14.78 -5.06
C ASP A 48 -24.43 -13.36 -4.70
N GLU A 49 -23.51 -12.51 -4.18
CA GLU A 49 -23.84 -11.12 -3.84
C GLU A 49 -23.98 -10.21 -5.07
N ILE A 50 -23.47 -10.64 -6.23
CA ILE A 50 -23.40 -9.78 -7.43
C ILE A 50 -24.79 -9.28 -7.82
N LYS A 51 -25.78 -10.17 -7.88
CA LYS A 51 -27.14 -9.85 -8.35
C LYS A 51 -27.80 -8.75 -7.51
N GLU A 52 -27.60 -8.79 -6.20
CA GLU A 52 -28.13 -7.78 -5.29
C GLU A 52 -27.32 -6.46 -5.38
N LYS A 53 -26.00 -6.58 -5.26
CA LYS A 53 -25.13 -5.39 -5.13
C LYS A 53 -25.05 -4.57 -6.40
N ILE A 54 -25.14 -5.19 -7.58
CA ILE A 54 -25.10 -4.50 -8.87
C ILE A 54 -26.28 -3.54 -9.06
N THR A 55 -27.42 -3.80 -8.43
CA THR A 55 -28.60 -2.91 -8.50
C THR A 55 -28.34 -1.51 -7.92
N LYS A 56 -27.29 -1.36 -7.11
CA LYS A 56 -26.87 -0.07 -6.54
C LYS A 56 -26.10 0.80 -7.53
N LEU A 57 -25.68 0.23 -8.67
CA LEU A 57 -24.94 0.92 -9.73
C LEU A 57 -25.89 1.26 -10.89
N LYS A 58 -25.63 2.40 -11.52
CA LYS A 58 -26.53 2.94 -12.56
C LYS A 58 -25.96 2.87 -13.98
N SER A 59 -24.70 2.43 -14.13
CA SER A 59 -24.06 2.32 -15.43
C SER A 59 -24.57 1.11 -16.23
N LYS A 60 -24.35 1.14 -17.55
CA LYS A 60 -24.53 -0.01 -18.44
C LYS A 60 -23.24 -0.83 -18.59
N GLU A 61 -22.09 -0.19 -18.36
CA GLU A 61 -20.77 -0.80 -18.46
C GLU A 61 -20.07 -0.74 -17.11
N PHE A 62 -19.35 -1.81 -16.77
CA PHE A 62 -18.69 -1.95 -15.48
C PHE A 62 -17.23 -2.35 -15.67
N VAL A 63 -16.41 -2.06 -14.67
CA VAL A 63 -15.06 -2.59 -14.56
C VAL A 63 -15.02 -3.55 -13.37
N LEU A 64 -14.66 -4.80 -13.65
CA LEU A 64 -14.43 -5.82 -12.65
C LEU A 64 -12.96 -5.82 -12.26
N LYS A 65 -12.67 -5.62 -10.98
CA LYS A 65 -11.31 -5.46 -10.45
C LYS A 65 -11.02 -6.47 -9.34
N ALA A 66 -9.98 -7.29 -9.49
CA ALA A 66 -9.44 -8.10 -8.41
C ALA A 66 -8.91 -7.22 -7.28
N GLN A 67 -9.18 -7.59 -6.05
CA GLN A 67 -8.70 -6.88 -4.87
C GLN A 67 -7.58 -7.68 -4.21
N ILE A 68 -6.34 -7.25 -4.48
CA ILE A 68 -5.11 -7.73 -3.85
C ILE A 68 -4.23 -6.53 -3.50
N HIS A 69 -3.37 -6.64 -2.49
CA HIS A 69 -2.44 -5.59 -2.07
C HIS A 69 -1.22 -5.47 -3.00
N ALA A 70 -1.47 -5.45 -4.32
CA ALA A 70 -0.42 -5.31 -5.33
C ALA A 70 -0.85 -4.44 -6.51
N GLY A 71 0.09 -3.66 -7.03
CA GLY A 71 -0.05 -2.94 -8.29
C GLY A 71 0.13 -3.84 -9.51
N GLY A 72 -0.16 -3.28 -10.71
CA GLY A 72 0.00 -4.03 -11.96
C GLY A 72 -1.10 -5.05 -12.25
N ARG A 73 -2.20 -5.03 -11.49
CA ARG A 73 -3.35 -5.94 -11.65
C ARG A 73 -3.90 -6.00 -13.06
N GLY A 74 -3.97 -4.85 -13.75
CA GLY A 74 -4.46 -4.77 -15.13
C GLY A 74 -3.66 -5.65 -16.09
N LYS A 75 -2.32 -5.58 -16.03
CA LYS A 75 -1.42 -6.39 -16.86
C LYS A 75 -1.49 -7.89 -16.52
N ALA A 76 -1.80 -8.22 -15.28
CA ALA A 76 -1.97 -9.61 -14.82
C ALA A 76 -3.37 -10.18 -15.10
N GLY A 77 -4.26 -9.41 -15.77
CA GLY A 77 -5.63 -9.82 -16.06
C GLY A 77 -6.57 -9.74 -14.85
N GLY A 78 -6.22 -8.95 -13.85
CA GLY A 78 -7.05 -8.67 -12.66
C GLY A 78 -7.98 -7.46 -12.81
N VAL A 79 -8.05 -6.85 -14.01
CA VAL A 79 -8.99 -5.77 -14.33
C VAL A 79 -9.64 -6.08 -15.67
N LYS A 80 -10.98 -6.04 -15.73
CA LYS A 80 -11.74 -6.39 -16.94
C LYS A 80 -12.91 -5.45 -17.14
N LEU A 81 -13.01 -4.87 -18.34
CA LEU A 81 -14.18 -4.11 -18.77
C LEU A 81 -15.31 -5.06 -19.14
N ILE A 82 -16.50 -4.86 -18.57
CA ILE A 82 -17.72 -5.61 -18.80
C ILE A 82 -18.72 -4.69 -19.50
N LYS A 83 -18.89 -4.90 -20.80
CA LYS A 83 -19.83 -4.10 -21.63
C LYS A 83 -21.25 -4.64 -21.59
N ASP A 84 -21.40 -5.92 -21.30
CA ASP A 84 -22.69 -6.59 -21.15
C ASP A 84 -22.78 -7.21 -19.76
N ILE A 85 -23.75 -6.75 -18.98
CA ILE A 85 -23.97 -7.22 -17.61
C ILE A 85 -24.24 -8.74 -17.54
N SER A 86 -24.75 -9.36 -18.60
CA SER A 86 -24.96 -10.81 -18.65
C SER A 86 -23.67 -11.62 -18.48
N ASN A 87 -22.54 -11.04 -18.85
CA ASN A 87 -21.22 -11.66 -18.72
C ASN A 87 -20.55 -11.42 -17.37
N LEU A 88 -21.09 -10.52 -16.54
CA LEU A 88 -20.45 -10.08 -15.30
C LEU A 88 -20.21 -11.24 -14.32
N GLU A 89 -21.25 -12.04 -14.06
CA GLU A 89 -21.16 -13.18 -13.12
C GLU A 89 -20.17 -14.25 -13.60
N GLN A 90 -20.17 -14.54 -14.90
CA GLN A 90 -19.23 -15.49 -15.49
C GLN A 90 -17.77 -15.04 -15.36
N GLU A 91 -17.51 -13.76 -15.65
CA GLU A 91 -16.17 -13.19 -15.55
C GLU A 91 -15.71 -13.07 -14.09
N ALA A 92 -16.63 -12.76 -13.18
CA ALA A 92 -16.36 -12.75 -11.76
C ALA A 92 -15.99 -14.14 -11.23
N LYS A 93 -16.70 -15.20 -11.66
CA LYS A 93 -16.35 -16.61 -11.35
C LYS A 93 -14.97 -17.00 -11.84
N LYS A 94 -14.55 -16.53 -13.01
CA LYS A 94 -13.21 -16.78 -13.57
C LYS A 94 -12.11 -16.03 -12.81
N MET A 95 -12.42 -14.89 -12.23
CA MET A 95 -11.45 -14.02 -11.53
C MET A 95 -11.34 -14.37 -10.04
N MET A 96 -12.45 -14.72 -9.38
CA MET A 96 -12.47 -15.13 -7.98
C MET A 96 -11.69 -16.44 -7.80
N GLY A 97 -10.78 -16.48 -6.84
CA GLY A 97 -9.92 -17.63 -6.57
C GLY A 97 -8.68 -17.74 -7.48
N LYS A 98 -8.59 -16.95 -8.57
CA LYS A 98 -7.43 -16.92 -9.45
C LYS A 98 -6.21 -16.40 -8.72
N VAL A 99 -5.03 -16.98 -8.97
CA VAL A 99 -3.75 -16.42 -8.51
C VAL A 99 -3.25 -15.41 -9.53
N LEU A 100 -3.04 -14.18 -9.10
CA LEU A 100 -2.47 -13.10 -9.92
C LEU A 100 -0.99 -12.93 -9.62
N VAL A 101 -0.17 -13.03 -10.66
CA VAL A 101 1.27 -12.75 -10.58
C VAL A 101 1.52 -11.38 -11.18
N THR A 102 2.04 -10.46 -10.37
CA THR A 102 2.45 -9.11 -10.77
C THR A 102 3.91 -8.89 -10.40
N HIS A 103 4.51 -7.79 -10.85
CA HIS A 103 5.87 -7.43 -10.45
C HIS A 103 6.01 -7.14 -8.93
N GLN A 104 4.89 -6.96 -8.21
CA GLN A 104 4.87 -6.70 -6.76
C GLN A 104 4.53 -7.92 -5.90
N THR A 105 3.88 -8.95 -6.46
CA THR A 105 3.49 -10.15 -5.71
C THR A 105 4.58 -11.21 -5.62
N GLY A 106 5.64 -11.07 -6.41
CA GLY A 106 6.59 -12.16 -6.60
C GLY A 106 6.02 -13.30 -7.47
N PRO A 107 6.84 -14.35 -7.72
CA PRO A 107 6.46 -15.46 -8.63
C PRO A 107 5.32 -16.33 -8.13
N GLU A 108 5.10 -16.38 -6.82
CA GLU A 108 4.02 -17.17 -6.21
C GLU A 108 2.65 -16.53 -6.41
N GLY A 109 2.62 -15.20 -6.66
CA GLY A 109 1.40 -14.45 -6.86
C GLY A 109 0.57 -14.27 -5.59
N LYS A 110 -0.62 -13.68 -5.76
CA LYS A 110 -1.64 -13.55 -4.70
C LYS A 110 -2.98 -14.06 -5.20
N GLN A 111 -3.66 -14.85 -4.37
CA GLN A 111 -4.99 -15.36 -4.69
C GLN A 111 -6.04 -14.27 -4.53
N VAL A 112 -6.90 -14.10 -5.52
CA VAL A 112 -8.03 -13.17 -5.49
C VAL A 112 -9.14 -13.72 -4.61
N LYS A 113 -9.35 -13.13 -3.45
CA LYS A 113 -10.39 -13.54 -2.49
C LYS A 113 -11.60 -12.61 -2.50
N ARG A 114 -11.50 -11.45 -3.16
CA ARG A 114 -12.57 -10.45 -3.28
C ARG A 114 -12.44 -9.66 -4.57
N LEU A 115 -13.56 -9.14 -5.03
CA LEU A 115 -13.65 -8.34 -6.25
C LEU A 115 -14.24 -6.96 -5.94
N TYR A 116 -14.01 -6.01 -6.83
CA TYR A 116 -14.66 -4.71 -6.82
C TYR A 116 -15.28 -4.48 -8.19
N ILE A 117 -16.58 -4.20 -8.22
CA ILE A 117 -17.30 -3.86 -9.44
C ILE A 117 -17.57 -2.36 -9.40
N GLU A 118 -17.12 -1.66 -10.41
CA GLU A 118 -17.17 -0.20 -10.50
C GLU A 118 -17.85 0.22 -11.81
N GLU A 119 -18.57 1.36 -11.79
CA GLU A 119 -19.09 1.97 -13.01
C GLU A 119 -17.93 2.37 -13.92
N ALA A 120 -17.99 1.96 -15.20
CA ALA A 120 -16.96 2.29 -16.17
C ALA A 120 -16.91 3.79 -16.44
N SER A 121 -15.71 4.31 -16.69
CA SER A 121 -15.49 5.72 -17.00
C SER A 121 -14.90 5.88 -18.38
N ASP A 122 -15.47 6.78 -19.18
CA ASP A 122 -14.91 7.19 -20.49
C ASP A 122 -13.72 8.10 -20.27
N ILE A 123 -12.52 7.53 -20.32
CA ILE A 123 -11.25 8.22 -20.03
C ILE A 123 -10.88 9.12 -21.21
N SER A 124 -10.56 10.38 -20.92
CA SER A 124 -9.98 11.34 -21.85
C SER A 124 -8.50 11.58 -21.58
N LYS A 125 -8.13 11.74 -20.30
CA LYS A 125 -6.75 11.94 -19.85
C LYS A 125 -6.50 11.20 -18.56
N GLU A 126 -5.27 10.74 -18.38
CA GLU A 126 -4.80 10.07 -17.15
C GLU A 126 -3.65 10.83 -16.52
N PHE A 127 -3.64 10.96 -15.21
CA PHE A 127 -2.64 11.66 -14.43
C PHE A 127 -2.23 10.82 -13.23
N TYR A 128 -1.09 11.14 -12.67
CA TYR A 128 -0.63 10.62 -11.39
C TYR A 128 -0.73 11.70 -10.32
N LEU A 129 -1.26 11.33 -9.15
CA LEU A 129 -1.27 12.18 -7.97
C LEU A 129 -1.03 11.33 -6.73
N SER A 130 -0.08 11.72 -5.88
CA SER A 130 0.10 11.11 -4.57
C SER A 130 0.33 12.16 -3.48
N CYS A 131 -0.01 11.78 -2.25
CA CYS A 131 0.25 12.51 -1.03
C CYS A 131 0.97 11.59 -0.06
N LEU A 132 2.10 12.02 0.48
CA LEU A 132 2.92 11.21 1.38
C LEU A 132 3.71 12.08 2.38
N ILE A 133 4.23 11.44 3.43
CA ILE A 133 5.08 12.11 4.41
C ILE A 133 6.52 12.11 3.90
N ASP A 134 7.08 13.31 3.71
CA ASP A 134 8.50 13.50 3.43
C ASP A 134 9.27 13.59 4.76
N ARG A 135 9.95 12.50 5.10
CA ARG A 135 10.68 12.38 6.37
C ARG A 135 11.95 13.24 6.40
N GLU A 136 12.55 13.52 5.26
CA GLU A 136 13.76 14.33 5.17
C GLU A 136 13.51 15.77 5.61
N THR A 137 12.37 16.34 5.20
CA THR A 137 12.02 17.72 5.50
C THR A 137 10.89 17.85 6.52
N SER A 138 10.35 16.73 7.04
CA SER A 138 9.21 16.69 7.97
C SER A 138 7.98 17.43 7.44
N LYS A 139 7.73 17.31 6.13
CA LYS A 139 6.62 17.96 5.42
C LYS A 139 5.71 16.91 4.76
N ILE A 140 4.52 17.35 4.38
CA ILE A 140 3.64 16.57 3.50
C ILE A 140 4.02 16.88 2.06
N ALA A 141 4.36 15.86 1.27
CA ALA A 141 4.71 16.00 -0.13
C ALA A 141 3.57 15.53 -1.03
N PHE A 142 3.25 16.36 -2.02
CA PHE A 142 2.39 16.00 -3.14
C PHE A 142 3.26 15.75 -4.36
N ILE A 143 3.08 14.60 -4.99
CA ILE A 143 3.75 14.25 -6.24
C ILE A 143 2.70 14.18 -7.32
N SER A 144 2.91 14.92 -8.39
CA SER A 144 2.00 15.01 -9.52
C SER A 144 2.73 14.82 -10.84
N SER A 145 2.07 14.15 -11.81
CA SER A 145 2.61 13.92 -13.14
C SER A 145 1.49 13.82 -14.19
N THR A 146 1.81 14.19 -15.42
CA THR A 146 0.95 13.95 -16.60
C THR A 146 0.98 12.50 -17.08
N GLU A 147 1.84 11.66 -16.50
CA GLU A 147 1.97 10.24 -16.84
C GLU A 147 1.18 9.41 -15.82
N GLY A 148 -0.12 9.25 -16.06
CA GLY A 148 -0.99 8.41 -15.26
C GLY A 148 -1.16 7.00 -15.83
N GLY A 149 -1.68 6.07 -15.02
CA GLY A 149 -1.90 4.68 -15.42
C GLY A 149 -0.61 3.87 -15.64
N MET A 150 0.54 4.45 -15.35
CA MET A 150 1.86 3.85 -15.54
C MET A 150 2.57 3.63 -14.19
N ASP A 151 3.63 2.82 -14.22
CA ASP A 151 4.54 2.66 -13.09
C ASP A 151 5.34 3.97 -12.91
N ILE A 152 5.08 4.68 -11.80
CA ILE A 152 5.67 6.00 -11.54
C ILE A 152 7.18 5.90 -11.28
N GLU A 153 7.69 4.77 -10.80
CA GLU A 153 9.13 4.54 -10.64
C GLU A 153 9.84 4.50 -11.98
N LYS A 154 9.19 3.92 -12.99
CA LYS A 154 9.68 3.93 -14.36
C LYS A 154 9.69 5.35 -14.94
N VAL A 155 8.62 6.12 -14.74
CA VAL A 155 8.56 7.54 -15.13
C VAL A 155 9.67 8.34 -14.43
N ALA A 156 9.92 8.08 -13.13
CA ALA A 156 10.97 8.74 -12.37
C ALA A 156 12.37 8.43 -12.88
N SER A 157 12.61 7.23 -13.37
CA SER A 157 13.92 6.83 -13.93
C SER A 157 14.13 7.32 -15.36
N GLU A 158 13.11 7.25 -16.23
CA GLU A 158 13.23 7.55 -17.65
C GLU A 158 12.98 9.04 -17.96
N THR A 159 12.02 9.66 -17.28
CA THR A 159 11.58 11.04 -17.53
C THR A 159 11.34 11.84 -16.25
N PRO A 160 12.37 12.03 -15.39
CA PRO A 160 12.21 12.66 -14.06
C PRO A 160 11.63 14.08 -14.12
N LYS A 161 11.81 14.79 -15.22
CA LYS A 161 11.25 16.14 -15.43
C LYS A 161 9.72 16.17 -15.50
N LYS A 162 9.06 15.04 -15.74
CA LYS A 162 7.60 14.92 -15.75
C LYS A 162 7.00 14.75 -14.36
N ILE A 163 7.84 14.57 -13.34
CA ILE A 163 7.42 14.45 -11.95
C ILE A 163 7.65 15.75 -11.23
N ILE A 164 6.58 16.32 -10.70
CA ILE A 164 6.61 17.55 -9.92
C ILE A 164 6.33 17.20 -8.46
N THR A 165 7.22 17.63 -7.58
CA THR A 165 7.05 17.46 -6.14
C THR A 165 6.85 18.81 -5.47
N ASN A 166 5.74 18.96 -4.77
CA ASN A 166 5.43 20.13 -3.96
C ASN A 166 5.34 19.71 -2.48
N LYS A 167 6.08 20.40 -1.62
CA LYS A 167 6.09 20.14 -0.18
C LYS A 167 5.29 21.21 0.54
N VAL A 168 4.45 20.77 1.47
CA VAL A 168 3.55 21.62 2.26
C VAL A 168 3.87 21.41 3.74
N ASP A 169 3.94 22.50 4.49
CA ASP A 169 4.12 22.44 5.94
C ASP A 169 2.86 21.88 6.62
N LEU A 170 3.07 21.22 7.76
CA LEU A 170 1.96 20.76 8.57
C LEU A 170 1.26 21.98 9.21
N LYS A 171 -0.04 22.15 8.89
CA LYS A 171 -0.89 23.26 9.34
C LYS A 171 -2.29 22.75 9.62
N ASP A 172 -2.97 23.36 10.58
CA ASP A 172 -4.35 22.98 10.93
C ASP A 172 -5.34 23.17 9.77
N ASP A 173 -5.17 24.28 9.02
CA ASP A 173 -6.03 24.64 7.88
C ASP A 173 -5.63 23.94 6.56
N GLY A 174 -4.55 23.16 6.58
CA GLY A 174 -3.99 22.50 5.40
C GLY A 174 -3.31 23.45 4.41
N PRO A 175 -3.11 23.00 3.15
CA PRO A 175 -2.45 23.79 2.13
C PRO A 175 -3.30 25.00 1.71
N ASN A 176 -2.64 26.15 1.57
CA ASN A 176 -3.28 27.38 1.08
C ASN A 176 -3.50 27.34 -0.44
N GLU A 177 -4.22 28.33 -0.99
CA GLU A 177 -4.56 28.38 -2.41
C GLU A 177 -3.33 28.37 -3.33
N LYS A 178 -2.27 29.12 -2.99
CA LYS A 178 -1.04 29.17 -3.79
C LYS A 178 -0.29 27.83 -3.79
N GLU A 179 -0.28 27.13 -2.65
CA GLU A 179 0.30 25.79 -2.54
C GLU A 179 -0.50 24.80 -3.40
N ILE A 180 -1.83 24.86 -3.33
CA ILE A 180 -2.71 24.02 -4.14
C ILE A 180 -2.53 24.28 -5.64
N GLU A 181 -2.50 25.56 -6.06
CA GLU A 181 -2.27 25.92 -7.46
C GLU A 181 -0.95 25.33 -7.99
N LYS A 182 0.12 25.36 -7.21
CA LYS A 182 1.39 24.72 -7.61
C LYS A 182 1.25 23.20 -7.78
N ILE A 183 0.53 22.53 -6.87
CA ILE A 183 0.32 21.07 -6.92
C ILE A 183 -0.45 20.67 -8.18
N ILE A 184 -1.52 21.41 -8.52
CA ILE A 184 -2.41 21.07 -9.64
C ILE A 184 -1.99 21.67 -10.98
N SER A 185 -0.99 22.58 -11.01
CA SER A 185 -0.57 23.32 -12.22
C SER A 185 -0.18 22.40 -13.37
N VAL A 186 0.43 21.26 -13.09
CA VAL A 186 0.86 20.27 -14.07
C VAL A 186 -0.29 19.68 -14.90
N PHE A 187 -1.50 19.63 -14.33
CA PHE A 187 -2.66 18.99 -14.95
C PHE A 187 -3.39 19.87 -15.96
N GLN A 188 -3.11 21.18 -15.99
CA GLN A 188 -3.73 22.16 -16.90
C GLN A 188 -5.27 22.12 -16.84
N PHE A 189 -5.84 22.03 -15.64
CA PHE A 189 -7.27 21.98 -15.39
C PHE A 189 -7.97 23.30 -15.75
N ASN A 190 -9.20 23.20 -16.26
CA ASN A 190 -10.09 24.36 -16.38
C ASN A 190 -10.62 24.80 -15.00
N ASP A 191 -11.34 25.92 -14.93
CA ASP A 191 -11.76 26.52 -13.64
C ASP A 191 -12.70 25.63 -12.81
N GLU A 192 -13.59 24.87 -13.45
CA GLU A 192 -14.44 23.89 -12.75
C GLU A 192 -13.62 22.73 -12.19
N GLN A 193 -12.70 22.22 -13.01
CA GLN A 193 -11.79 21.15 -12.60
C GLN A 193 -10.85 21.60 -11.47
N LYS A 194 -10.36 22.85 -11.51
CA LYS A 194 -9.55 23.43 -10.42
C LYS A 194 -10.31 23.44 -9.09
N LYS A 195 -11.60 23.80 -9.08
CA LYS A 195 -12.44 23.75 -7.87
C LYS A 195 -12.55 22.35 -7.28
N ILE A 196 -12.71 21.34 -8.14
CA ILE A 196 -12.79 19.93 -7.72
C ILE A 196 -11.42 19.46 -7.23
N ALA A 197 -10.33 19.77 -7.96
CA ALA A 197 -8.98 19.42 -7.59
C ALA A 197 -8.56 20.08 -6.27
N THR A 198 -8.97 21.32 -6.01
CA THR A 198 -8.75 22.00 -4.73
C THR A 198 -9.35 21.21 -3.56
N LYS A 199 -10.60 20.75 -3.72
CA LYS A 199 -11.24 19.90 -2.70
C LYS A 199 -10.51 18.57 -2.53
N LEU A 200 -10.07 17.96 -3.63
CA LEU A 200 -9.30 16.71 -3.62
C LEU A 200 -7.97 16.88 -2.86
N ILE A 201 -7.18 17.92 -3.17
CA ILE A 201 -5.91 18.16 -2.47
C ILE A 201 -6.12 18.36 -0.97
N LYS A 202 -7.13 19.14 -0.57
CA LYS A 202 -7.50 19.32 0.84
C LYS A 202 -7.94 18.00 1.49
N ALA A 203 -8.71 17.18 0.77
CA ALA A 203 -9.13 15.86 1.25
C ALA A 203 -7.92 14.94 1.50
N LEU A 204 -6.98 14.83 0.54
CA LEU A 204 -5.77 14.01 0.69
C LEU A 204 -4.92 14.45 1.87
N TYR A 205 -4.71 15.78 2.00
CA TYR A 205 -4.01 16.34 3.15
C TYR A 205 -4.69 15.96 4.47
N THR A 206 -6.01 16.15 4.54
CA THR A 206 -6.79 15.89 5.76
C THR A 206 -6.79 14.40 6.12
N ILE A 207 -6.90 13.50 5.15
CA ILE A 207 -6.78 12.05 5.37
C ILE A 207 -5.40 11.72 5.92
N THR A 208 -4.33 12.27 5.31
CA THR A 208 -2.95 12.04 5.76
C THR A 208 -2.78 12.44 7.22
N VAL A 209 -3.30 13.60 7.63
CA VAL A 209 -3.15 14.11 9.01
C VAL A 209 -4.10 13.42 9.98
N LYS A 210 -5.40 13.30 9.62
CA LYS A 210 -6.44 12.83 10.56
C LYS A 210 -6.55 11.31 10.66
N LYS A 211 -6.10 10.57 9.66
CA LYS A 211 -6.16 9.10 9.64
C LYS A 211 -4.77 8.47 9.75
N ASP A 212 -3.70 9.27 9.90
CA ASP A 212 -2.32 8.82 9.91
C ASP A 212 -1.95 8.00 8.65
N ALA A 213 -2.44 8.44 7.48
CA ALA A 213 -2.04 7.82 6.22
C ALA A 213 -0.59 8.21 5.90
N SER A 214 0.26 7.23 5.62
CA SER A 214 1.65 7.42 5.25
C SER A 214 1.86 7.63 3.75
N LEU A 215 0.93 7.09 2.95
CA LEU A 215 0.86 7.25 1.51
C LEU A 215 -0.59 7.17 1.05
N ILE A 216 -0.98 8.11 0.18
CA ILE A 216 -2.20 8.03 -0.63
C ILE A 216 -1.76 8.20 -2.08
N GLU A 217 -1.97 7.20 -2.91
CA GLU A 217 -1.60 7.21 -4.31
C GLU A 217 -2.85 7.05 -5.17
N ILE A 218 -3.06 7.96 -6.11
CA ILE A 218 -4.15 7.93 -7.09
C ILE A 218 -3.49 7.74 -8.46
N ASN A 219 -3.65 6.57 -9.05
CA ASN A 219 -3.01 6.21 -10.29
C ASN A 219 -3.84 5.21 -11.12
N PRO A 220 -4.66 5.75 -12.07
CA PRO A 220 -4.71 7.15 -12.48
C PRO A 220 -5.76 8.02 -11.75
N LEU A 221 -5.47 9.31 -11.67
CA LEU A 221 -6.46 10.37 -11.59
C LEU A 221 -6.87 10.69 -13.03
N ILE A 222 -8.16 10.70 -13.34
CA ILE A 222 -8.62 10.86 -14.72
C ILE A 222 -9.46 12.12 -14.96
N ILE A 223 -9.43 12.60 -16.21
CA ILE A 223 -10.50 13.42 -16.76
C ILE A 223 -11.33 12.52 -17.70
N THR A 224 -12.63 12.50 -17.50
CA THR A 224 -13.56 11.80 -18.40
C THR A 224 -13.82 12.63 -19.67
N LYS A 225 -14.40 12.00 -20.73
CA LYS A 225 -14.85 12.71 -21.92
C LYS A 225 -15.94 13.77 -21.61
N THR A 226 -16.61 13.65 -20.46
CA THR A 226 -17.56 14.64 -19.95
C THR A 226 -16.92 15.69 -19.02
N ASN A 227 -15.59 15.81 -19.06
CA ASN A 227 -14.79 16.77 -18.29
C ASN A 227 -14.84 16.61 -16.76
N LYS A 228 -15.29 15.48 -16.23
CA LYS A 228 -15.28 15.19 -14.80
C LYS A 228 -13.91 14.68 -14.35
N ILE A 229 -13.47 15.09 -13.16
CA ILE A 229 -12.30 14.50 -12.48
C ILE A 229 -12.77 13.30 -11.65
N ILE A 230 -12.04 12.19 -11.72
CA ILE A 230 -12.32 10.96 -10.94
C ILE A 230 -11.01 10.33 -10.47
N CYS A 231 -10.94 9.93 -9.22
CA CYS A 231 -9.91 9.04 -8.68
C CYS A 231 -10.25 7.61 -9.09
N LEU A 232 -9.66 7.13 -10.19
CA LEU A 232 -10.05 5.85 -10.80
C LEU A 232 -9.46 4.63 -10.09
N ASP A 233 -8.23 4.72 -9.63
CA ASP A 233 -7.59 3.72 -8.78
C ASP A 233 -6.89 4.42 -7.61
N ALA A 234 -6.97 3.82 -6.43
CA ALA A 234 -6.43 4.39 -5.22
C ALA A 234 -5.73 3.32 -4.38
N LYS A 235 -4.51 3.64 -3.95
CA LYS A 235 -3.74 2.87 -2.97
C LYS A 235 -3.52 3.73 -1.74
N MET A 236 -3.75 3.15 -0.56
CA MET A 236 -3.59 3.86 0.70
C MET A 236 -2.87 2.97 1.72
N ASN A 237 -1.90 3.58 2.39
CA ASN A 237 -1.12 2.95 3.45
C ASN A 237 -1.19 3.82 4.69
N PHE A 238 -1.15 3.19 5.85
CA PHE A 238 -1.20 3.86 7.16
C PHE A 238 0.09 3.61 7.95
N ASP A 239 0.39 4.52 8.87
CA ASP A 239 1.52 4.35 9.78
C ASP A 239 1.16 3.33 10.87
N ASP A 240 1.82 2.17 10.83
CA ASP A 240 1.62 1.10 11.81
C ASP A 240 1.86 1.56 13.26
N ASN A 241 2.74 2.53 13.46
CA ASN A 241 2.99 3.08 14.79
C ASN A 241 1.83 3.94 15.31
N ALA A 242 0.92 4.36 14.44
CA ALA A 242 -0.26 5.14 14.77
C ALA A 242 -1.55 4.29 14.86
N ILE A 243 -1.55 3.05 14.40
CA ILE A 243 -2.74 2.19 14.30
C ILE A 243 -3.41 1.97 15.67
N PHE A 244 -2.65 1.94 16.77
CA PHE A 244 -3.22 1.80 18.12
C PHE A 244 -4.27 2.86 18.47
N ARG A 245 -4.16 4.06 17.86
CA ARG A 245 -5.10 5.17 18.04
C ARG A 245 -6.15 5.26 16.92
N ARG A 246 -6.15 4.32 15.97
CA ARG A 246 -7.03 4.26 14.81
C ARG A 246 -7.76 2.92 14.71
N PRO A 247 -8.62 2.59 15.65
CA PRO A 247 -9.31 1.29 15.66
C PRO A 247 -10.20 1.09 14.41
N GLU A 248 -10.72 2.18 13.82
CA GLU A 248 -11.47 2.15 12.57
C GLU A 248 -10.62 1.72 11.38
N ILE A 249 -9.34 2.12 11.35
CA ILE A 249 -8.40 1.72 10.29
C ILE A 249 -7.94 0.27 10.53
N LEU A 250 -7.66 -0.10 11.78
CA LEU A 250 -7.26 -1.47 12.11
C LEU A 250 -8.29 -2.52 11.64
N LYS A 251 -9.58 -2.19 11.67
CA LYS A 251 -10.66 -3.07 11.17
C LYS A 251 -10.60 -3.33 9.65
N LEU A 252 -9.90 -2.49 8.91
CA LEU A 252 -9.72 -2.64 7.46
C LEU A 252 -8.58 -3.59 7.08
N ARG A 253 -7.79 -4.02 8.07
CA ARG A 253 -6.64 -4.90 7.86
C ARG A 253 -7.09 -6.26 7.32
N ASP A 254 -6.38 -6.73 6.30
CA ASP A 254 -6.61 -8.04 5.70
C ASP A 254 -5.39 -8.94 5.94
N PHE A 255 -5.49 -9.81 6.91
CA PHE A 255 -4.43 -10.77 7.26
C PHE A 255 -4.14 -11.78 6.14
N ASP A 256 -5.08 -12.03 5.24
CA ASP A 256 -4.88 -12.93 4.09
C ASP A 256 -3.92 -12.34 3.05
N GLU A 257 -3.73 -11.02 3.07
CA GLU A 257 -2.82 -10.32 2.18
C GLU A 257 -1.41 -10.17 2.76
N GLU A 258 -1.22 -10.46 4.04
CA GLU A 258 0.07 -10.38 4.72
C GLU A 258 0.83 -11.71 4.66
N ASP A 259 2.12 -11.69 4.99
CA ASP A 259 2.89 -12.93 5.15
C ASP A 259 2.45 -13.65 6.43
N PRO A 260 2.10 -14.93 6.38
CA PRO A 260 1.62 -15.65 7.57
C PRO A 260 2.62 -15.66 8.73
N ALA A 261 3.93 -15.66 8.45
CA ALA A 261 4.96 -15.61 9.48
C ALA A 261 5.01 -14.22 10.15
N GLU A 262 4.81 -13.14 9.37
CA GLU A 262 4.74 -11.77 9.90
C GLU A 262 3.48 -11.57 10.75
N VAL A 263 2.35 -12.14 10.31
CA VAL A 263 1.10 -12.16 11.09
C VAL A 263 1.30 -12.89 12.42
N GLU A 264 1.93 -14.07 12.39
CA GLU A 264 2.19 -14.84 13.62
C GLU A 264 3.18 -14.14 14.54
N ALA A 265 4.22 -13.52 13.98
CA ALA A 265 5.17 -12.69 14.74
C ALA A 265 4.46 -11.53 15.46
N SER A 266 3.53 -10.86 14.78
CA SER A 266 2.80 -9.72 15.36
C SER A 266 1.94 -10.11 16.57
N LYS A 267 1.40 -11.33 16.60
CA LYS A 267 0.64 -11.85 17.75
C LYS A 267 1.52 -12.04 19.00
N ASN A 268 2.81 -12.26 18.80
CA ASN A 268 3.81 -12.44 19.85
C ASN A 268 4.61 -11.17 20.12
N ASP A 269 4.18 -10.02 19.60
CA ASP A 269 4.88 -8.73 19.71
C ASP A 269 6.35 -8.83 19.29
N LEU A 270 6.62 -9.54 18.21
CA LEU A 270 7.93 -9.70 17.57
C LEU A 270 8.03 -8.82 16.33
N ALA A 271 9.15 -8.12 16.16
CA ALA A 271 9.47 -7.43 14.92
C ALA A 271 10.14 -8.43 13.95
N TYR A 272 9.35 -8.96 13.02
CA TYR A 272 9.79 -9.96 12.04
C TYR A 272 9.50 -9.50 10.62
N ILE A 273 10.47 -9.70 9.72
CA ILE A 273 10.33 -9.52 8.27
C ILE A 273 10.94 -10.73 7.59
N LYS A 274 10.18 -11.39 6.74
CA LYS A 274 10.67 -12.53 5.95
C LYS A 274 11.55 -12.04 4.80
N LEU A 275 12.67 -12.72 4.58
CA LEU A 275 13.61 -12.50 3.49
C LEU A 275 13.87 -13.82 2.74
N ASN A 276 14.62 -13.76 1.63
CA ASN A 276 14.80 -14.91 0.74
C ASN A 276 16.12 -15.70 0.99
N GLY A 277 16.77 -15.49 2.12
CA GLY A 277 18.05 -16.11 2.41
C GLY A 277 17.96 -17.50 3.05
N SER A 278 19.11 -17.98 3.53
CA SER A 278 19.25 -19.31 4.15
C SER A 278 19.76 -19.27 5.59
N ILE A 279 20.11 -18.08 6.11
CA ILE A 279 20.58 -17.93 7.49
C ILE A 279 19.51 -17.15 8.27
N GLY A 280 18.86 -17.84 9.20
CA GLY A 280 17.94 -17.23 10.15
C GLY A 280 18.68 -16.33 11.14
N CYS A 281 18.13 -15.18 11.48
CA CYS A 281 18.68 -14.23 12.44
C CYS A 281 17.76 -14.05 13.63
N MET A 282 18.31 -14.02 14.85
CA MET A 282 17.59 -13.60 16.05
C MET A 282 18.50 -12.70 16.90
N VAL A 283 18.00 -11.51 17.20
CA VAL A 283 18.74 -10.49 17.94
C VAL A 283 17.84 -9.77 18.94
N ASN A 284 18.44 -9.02 19.87
CA ASN A 284 17.72 -8.10 20.77
C ASN A 284 18.07 -6.65 20.48
N GLY A 285 17.45 -6.12 19.45
CA GLY A 285 17.60 -4.72 19.02
C GLY A 285 17.73 -4.57 17.51
N ALA A 286 16.96 -3.67 16.93
CA ALA A 286 16.85 -3.50 15.49
C ALA A 286 18.19 -3.11 14.82
N GLY A 287 19.00 -2.26 15.47
CA GLY A 287 20.34 -1.91 14.98
C GLY A 287 21.28 -3.12 14.95
N LEU A 288 21.19 -3.99 15.96
CA LEU A 288 21.97 -5.22 16.01
C LEU A 288 21.50 -6.21 14.92
N ALA A 289 20.21 -6.27 14.64
CA ALA A 289 19.65 -7.07 13.54
C ALA A 289 20.26 -6.67 12.19
N MET A 290 20.34 -5.38 11.91
CA MET A 290 20.93 -4.86 10.67
C MET A 290 22.40 -5.23 10.55
N ALA A 291 23.18 -4.95 11.59
CA ALA A 291 24.59 -5.30 11.61
C ALA A 291 24.81 -6.82 11.45
N THR A 292 23.97 -7.64 12.07
CA THR A 292 24.02 -9.10 11.95
C THR A 292 23.73 -9.55 10.51
N MET A 293 22.71 -8.96 9.86
CA MET A 293 22.41 -9.25 8.46
C MET A 293 23.53 -8.82 7.51
N ASP A 294 24.16 -7.66 7.78
CA ASP A 294 25.31 -7.19 7.00
C ASP A 294 26.51 -8.14 7.14
N ILE A 295 26.78 -8.66 8.34
CA ILE A 295 27.81 -9.68 8.55
C ILE A 295 27.51 -10.97 7.78
N ILE A 296 26.25 -11.44 7.79
CA ILE A 296 25.85 -12.62 7.01
C ILE A 296 26.17 -12.41 5.53
N LYS A 297 25.84 -11.23 4.98
CA LYS A 297 26.12 -10.88 3.58
C LYS A 297 27.62 -10.78 3.30
N LEU A 298 28.39 -10.19 4.22
CA LEU A 298 29.84 -10.07 4.09
C LEU A 298 30.52 -11.45 3.94
N TYR A 299 29.97 -12.48 4.60
CA TYR A 299 30.45 -13.86 4.50
C TYR A 299 29.79 -14.65 3.33
N GLY A 300 29.19 -13.96 2.37
CA GLY A 300 28.64 -14.54 1.12
C GLY A 300 27.40 -15.38 1.31
N LYS A 301 26.62 -15.10 2.37
CA LYS A 301 25.31 -15.72 2.61
C LYS A 301 24.22 -14.67 2.62
N GLU A 302 22.96 -15.13 2.48
CA GLU A 302 21.81 -14.23 2.54
C GLU A 302 20.99 -14.49 3.80
N PRO A 303 20.57 -13.43 4.53
CA PRO A 303 19.69 -13.55 5.68
C PRO A 303 18.29 -14.00 5.25
N ALA A 304 17.72 -14.96 6.01
CA ALA A 304 16.37 -15.48 5.78
C ALA A 304 15.28 -14.61 6.39
N ASN A 305 15.64 -13.79 7.36
CA ASN A 305 14.72 -12.91 8.05
C ASN A 305 15.46 -11.75 8.76
N PHE A 306 14.71 -10.69 9.03
CA PHE A 306 14.98 -9.75 10.11
C PHE A 306 14.14 -10.21 11.31
N LEU A 307 14.71 -10.28 12.51
CA LEU A 307 13.98 -10.60 13.74
C LEU A 307 14.62 -9.94 14.94
N ASP A 308 13.86 -9.05 15.56
CA ASP A 308 14.20 -8.40 16.83
C ASP A 308 13.22 -8.84 17.93
N VAL A 309 13.73 -9.52 18.94
CA VAL A 309 12.96 -9.97 20.10
C VAL A 309 12.79 -8.89 21.17
N GLY A 310 13.53 -7.77 21.03
CA GLY A 310 13.55 -6.67 21.99
C GLY A 310 14.43 -6.93 23.23
N GLY A 311 14.72 -5.85 23.97
CA GLY A 311 15.60 -5.93 25.14
C GLY A 311 14.98 -6.65 26.36
N GLY A 312 13.65 -6.72 26.45
CA GLY A 312 12.91 -7.38 27.53
C GLY A 312 12.23 -8.68 27.12
N ALA A 313 12.83 -9.43 26.15
CA ALA A 313 12.24 -10.66 25.67
C ALA A 313 12.11 -11.74 26.76
N THR A 314 10.92 -12.33 26.85
CA THR A 314 10.65 -13.46 27.74
C THR A 314 10.99 -14.78 27.03
N LYS A 315 11.05 -15.87 27.80
CA LYS A 315 11.23 -17.23 27.29
C LYS A 315 10.20 -17.56 26.20
N GLU A 316 8.95 -17.13 26.39
CA GLU A 316 7.85 -17.37 25.45
C GLU A 316 8.08 -16.63 24.12
N LYS A 317 8.50 -15.35 24.17
CA LYS A 317 8.83 -14.57 22.96
C LYS A 317 10.00 -15.20 22.20
N VAL A 318 11.07 -15.58 22.90
CA VAL A 318 12.25 -16.25 22.27
C VAL A 318 11.83 -17.58 21.66
N SER A 319 11.03 -18.38 22.35
CA SER A 319 10.50 -19.66 21.84
C SER A 319 9.64 -19.47 20.59
N ALA A 320 8.77 -18.46 20.59
CA ALA A 320 7.96 -18.11 19.40
C ALA A 320 8.84 -17.67 18.24
N ALA A 321 9.85 -16.85 18.50
CA ALA A 321 10.84 -16.42 17.51
C ALA A 321 11.58 -17.61 16.86
N PHE A 322 12.05 -18.56 17.64
CA PHE A 322 12.66 -19.78 17.13
C PHE A 322 11.72 -20.59 16.24
N LYS A 323 10.45 -20.78 16.68
CA LYS A 323 9.45 -21.50 15.90
C LYS A 323 9.20 -20.85 14.54
N LEU A 324 9.15 -19.52 14.51
CA LEU A 324 9.01 -18.76 13.26
C LEU A 324 10.19 -18.99 12.31
N ILE A 325 11.42 -18.87 12.79
CA ILE A 325 12.63 -19.10 11.98
C ILE A 325 12.65 -20.56 11.46
N LEU A 326 12.37 -21.54 12.32
CA LEU A 326 12.40 -22.96 11.96
C LEU A 326 11.25 -23.36 11.02
N SER A 327 10.18 -22.58 10.93
CA SER A 327 9.07 -22.84 10.00
C SER A 327 9.46 -22.54 8.54
N ASP A 328 10.49 -21.74 8.31
CA ASP A 328 11.01 -21.48 6.97
C ASP A 328 11.93 -22.61 6.50
N LYS A 329 11.46 -23.36 5.50
CA LYS A 329 12.21 -24.50 4.92
C LYS A 329 13.52 -24.12 4.23
N ASN A 330 13.72 -22.84 3.91
CA ASN A 330 14.95 -22.33 3.30
C ASN A 330 16.06 -22.13 4.33
N VAL A 331 15.73 -22.06 5.61
CA VAL A 331 16.70 -21.85 6.68
C VAL A 331 17.56 -23.10 6.88
N LYS A 332 18.89 -22.91 6.73
CA LYS A 332 19.91 -23.95 6.90
C LYS A 332 20.74 -23.78 8.17
N GLY A 333 20.74 -22.59 8.74
CA GLY A 333 21.42 -22.25 9.97
C GLY A 333 20.81 -21.02 10.62
N ILE A 334 20.99 -20.87 11.93
CA ILE A 334 20.47 -19.74 12.70
C ILE A 334 21.63 -19.05 13.39
N LEU A 335 21.76 -17.73 13.18
CA LEU A 335 22.69 -16.87 13.88
C LEU A 335 21.95 -16.09 14.96
N ILE A 336 22.29 -16.37 16.22
CA ILE A 336 21.75 -15.66 17.37
C ILE A 336 22.82 -14.68 17.86
N ASN A 337 22.48 -13.40 17.87
CA ASN A 337 23.35 -12.35 18.33
C ASN A 337 22.64 -11.49 19.37
N ILE A 338 22.92 -11.73 20.63
CA ILE A 338 22.27 -11.08 21.78
C ILE A 338 23.26 -10.17 22.48
N PHE A 339 22.89 -8.91 22.61
CA PHE A 339 23.63 -7.97 23.44
C PHE A 339 23.14 -8.14 24.90
N GLY A 340 23.98 -8.74 25.73
CA GLY A 340 23.68 -9.01 27.13
C GLY A 340 23.61 -7.75 27.98
N GLY A 341 23.09 -7.90 29.21
CA GLY A 341 22.95 -6.83 30.19
C GLY A 341 21.51 -6.35 30.38
N ILE A 342 20.77 -6.10 29.31
CA ILE A 342 19.32 -5.81 29.39
C ILE A 342 18.54 -7.13 29.32
N MET A 343 18.92 -8.01 28.41
CA MET A 343 18.34 -9.35 28.30
C MET A 343 19.16 -10.38 29.06
N ARG A 344 18.51 -11.21 29.85
CA ARG A 344 19.13 -12.35 30.53
C ARG A 344 19.32 -13.49 29.52
N CYS A 345 20.59 -13.86 29.25
CA CYS A 345 20.92 -14.91 28.28
C CYS A 345 20.86 -16.32 28.88
N ASP A 346 20.69 -16.42 30.20
CA ASP A 346 20.58 -17.68 30.98
C ASP A 346 19.12 -18.20 31.06
N VAL A 347 18.14 -17.42 30.66
CA VAL A 347 16.73 -17.73 30.63
C VAL A 347 16.25 -18.10 29.24
#